data_745f15518f7b60fb6a84d8da6ebfa500
#
_entry.id   745f15518f7b60fb6a84d8da6ebfa500
#
_cell.length_a   1.000
_cell.length_b   1.000
_cell.length_c   1.000
_cell.angle_alpha   90.00
_cell.angle_beta   90.00
_cell.angle_gamma   90.00
#
_symmetry.space_group_name_H-M   'P 1'
#
loop_
_entity.id
_entity.type
_entity.pdbx_description
1 polymer ?
#
loop_
_entity_poly.entity_id
_entity_poly.type
_entity_poly.pdbx_seq_one_letter_code
_entity_poly.pdbx_strand_id
1 'polypeptide(L)'
;GTDQIVIQGVENLNGATFSVMPDRVEVGTYLTAAAMTGGKVKIKEAKPEYISSVISKLEQTGATISLGEDWVQIEMNNEKPEAISLTTGPYPSFPTDMQAQFVSLNAIAKGNSTVTETVFENRFMHVQEIARMGGKISLKGNTAVIEGIGSLKGAPVMATDLRASASLVLAGLVANGSTIIDRIYHIDRGYERIEEKLKILGADIERIS
;
A
#
# COMPACT_ATOMS: atom_id res chain seq x y z
N GLY A 1 -14.11 14.89 -11.14
CA GLY A 1 -14.70 15.40 -9.93
C GLY A 1 -14.56 16.90 -9.80
N THR A 2 -15.46 17.49 -9.06
CA THR A 2 -15.42 18.91 -8.65
C THR A 2 -15.22 18.95 -7.13
N ASP A 3 -14.83 20.08 -6.60
CA ASP A 3 -14.74 20.39 -5.17
C ASP A 3 -16.10 20.78 -4.55
N GLN A 4 -17.18 20.73 -5.34
CA GLN A 4 -18.50 21.16 -4.96
C GLN A 4 -19.51 20.01 -5.02
N ILE A 5 -20.26 19.82 -3.92
CA ILE A 5 -21.40 18.91 -3.86
C ILE A 5 -22.67 19.76 -3.71
N VAL A 6 -23.59 19.62 -4.67
CA VAL A 6 -24.90 20.27 -4.61
C VAL A 6 -25.95 19.19 -4.31
N ILE A 7 -26.67 19.34 -3.20
CA ILE A 7 -27.72 18.41 -2.78
C ILE A 7 -29.06 19.09 -2.89
N GLN A 8 -29.95 18.51 -3.70
CA GLN A 8 -31.35 18.92 -3.76
C GLN A 8 -32.13 18.14 -2.70
N GLY A 9 -32.55 18.82 -1.66
CA GLY A 9 -33.27 18.21 -0.55
C GLY A 9 -34.64 17.65 -0.99
N VAL A 10 -35.09 16.61 -0.29
CA VAL A 10 -36.39 15.96 -0.46
C VAL A 10 -37.14 15.92 0.87
N GLU A 11 -38.47 15.91 0.85
CA GLU A 11 -39.31 15.88 2.06
C GLU A 11 -39.15 14.56 2.82
N ASN A 12 -39.01 13.44 2.10
CA ASN A 12 -38.88 12.09 2.68
C ASN A 12 -37.79 11.31 1.98
N LEU A 13 -37.00 10.54 2.76
CA LEU A 13 -36.05 9.58 2.24
C LEU A 13 -36.72 8.23 2.06
N ASN A 14 -36.48 7.57 0.93
CA ASN A 14 -36.93 6.23 0.64
C ASN A 14 -35.79 5.22 0.81
N GLY A 15 -36.13 3.96 1.04
CA GLY A 15 -35.15 2.88 1.01
C GLY A 15 -34.53 2.72 -0.37
N ALA A 16 -33.25 2.33 -0.42
CA ALA A 16 -32.54 2.09 -1.66
C ALA A 16 -31.64 0.82 -1.53
N THR A 17 -31.43 0.16 -2.65
CA THR A 17 -30.41 -0.89 -2.78
C THR A 17 -29.22 -0.32 -3.52
N PHE A 18 -28.02 -0.44 -2.94
CA PHE A 18 -26.79 0.09 -3.50
C PHE A 18 -25.65 -0.90 -3.33
N SER A 19 -24.85 -1.10 -4.37
CA SER A 19 -23.61 -1.89 -4.29
C SER A 19 -22.46 -0.99 -3.86
N VAL A 20 -21.80 -1.35 -2.76
CA VAL A 20 -20.62 -0.61 -2.28
C VAL A 20 -19.48 -0.74 -3.29
N MET A 21 -18.74 0.36 -3.48
CA MET A 21 -17.57 0.37 -4.35
C MET A 21 -16.45 -0.52 -3.81
N PRO A 22 -15.62 -1.13 -4.69
CA PRO A 22 -14.41 -1.83 -4.27
C PRO A 22 -13.47 -0.92 -3.46
N ASP A 23 -12.82 -1.49 -2.43
CA ASP A 23 -11.81 -0.75 -1.67
C ASP A 23 -10.54 -0.57 -2.52
N ARG A 24 -10.37 0.63 -3.06
CA ARG A 24 -9.21 1.01 -3.87
C ARG A 24 -7.88 0.89 -3.12
N VAL A 25 -7.88 1.05 -1.79
CA VAL A 25 -6.65 0.99 -1.00
C VAL A 25 -6.26 -0.47 -0.76
N GLU A 26 -7.22 -1.35 -0.51
CA GLU A 26 -6.97 -2.79 -0.45
C GLU A 26 -6.40 -3.29 -1.78
N VAL A 27 -7.02 -2.92 -2.91
CA VAL A 27 -6.51 -3.24 -4.26
C VAL A 27 -5.07 -2.76 -4.43
N GLY A 28 -4.78 -1.49 -4.15
CA GLY A 28 -3.44 -0.92 -4.24
C GLY A 28 -2.42 -1.63 -3.35
N THR A 29 -2.83 -2.07 -2.16
CA THR A 29 -1.96 -2.80 -1.22
C THR A 29 -1.53 -4.16 -1.79
N TYR A 30 -2.45 -4.96 -2.36
CA TYR A 30 -2.08 -6.24 -2.99
C TYR A 30 -1.26 -6.07 -4.27
N LEU A 31 -1.52 -5.02 -5.07
CA LEU A 31 -0.67 -4.70 -6.21
C LEU A 31 0.76 -4.34 -5.76
N THR A 32 0.88 -3.55 -4.69
CA THR A 32 2.19 -3.20 -4.11
C THR A 32 2.90 -4.44 -3.54
N ALA A 33 2.17 -5.36 -2.88
CA ALA A 33 2.72 -6.63 -2.42
C ALA A 33 3.33 -7.44 -3.58
N ALA A 34 2.61 -7.56 -4.70
CA ALA A 34 3.11 -8.25 -5.89
C ALA A 34 4.35 -7.56 -6.48
N ALA A 35 4.38 -6.22 -6.53
CA ALA A 35 5.55 -5.46 -6.97
C ALA A 35 6.77 -5.72 -6.09
N MET A 36 6.59 -5.75 -4.76
CA MET A 36 7.69 -5.97 -3.81
C MET A 36 8.24 -7.39 -3.85
N THR A 37 7.37 -8.40 -4.07
CA THR A 37 7.74 -9.82 -4.07
C THR A 37 8.19 -10.34 -5.44
N GLY A 38 8.20 -9.50 -6.48
CA GLY A 38 8.53 -9.93 -7.84
C GLY A 38 7.44 -10.78 -8.50
N GLY A 39 6.23 -10.79 -7.93
CA GLY A 39 5.15 -11.70 -8.27
C GLY A 39 4.23 -11.23 -9.38
N LYS A 40 3.18 -12.05 -9.60
CA LYS A 40 2.07 -11.75 -10.51
C LYS A 40 0.75 -11.95 -9.80
N VAL A 41 -0.10 -10.93 -9.79
CA VAL A 41 -1.43 -10.97 -9.16
C VAL A 41 -2.46 -10.32 -10.07
N LYS A 42 -3.64 -10.95 -10.18
CA LYS A 42 -4.83 -10.38 -10.83
C LYS A 42 -5.92 -10.17 -9.79
N ILE A 43 -6.37 -8.94 -9.63
CA ILE A 43 -7.46 -8.55 -8.72
C ILE A 43 -8.70 -8.31 -9.56
N LYS A 44 -9.77 -9.03 -9.24
CA LYS A 44 -11.10 -8.89 -9.85
C LYS A 44 -11.96 -7.93 -9.03
N GLU A 45 -13.06 -7.50 -9.62
CA GLU A 45 -13.98 -6.52 -9.00
C GLU A 45 -13.25 -5.24 -8.58
N ALA A 46 -12.24 -4.85 -9.36
CA ALA A 46 -11.42 -3.67 -9.14
C ALA A 46 -11.60 -2.70 -10.32
N LYS A 47 -11.98 -1.46 -10.02
CA LYS A 47 -12.17 -0.41 -11.03
C LYS A 47 -10.85 0.35 -11.22
N PRO A 48 -10.14 0.18 -12.37
CA PRO A 48 -8.84 0.83 -12.60
C PRO A 48 -8.87 2.35 -12.46
N GLU A 49 -9.97 2.99 -12.84
CA GLU A 49 -10.14 4.43 -12.75
C GLU A 49 -10.06 4.98 -11.31
N TYR A 50 -10.38 4.17 -10.29
CA TYR A 50 -10.33 4.61 -8.89
C TYR A 50 -8.93 4.62 -8.30
N ILE A 51 -7.96 3.94 -8.97
CA ILE A 51 -6.57 3.80 -8.51
C ILE A 51 -5.55 4.18 -9.59
N SER A 52 -5.94 4.95 -10.57
CA SER A 52 -5.10 5.33 -11.72
C SER A 52 -3.75 5.94 -11.31
N SER A 53 -3.72 6.78 -10.28
CA SER A 53 -2.48 7.36 -9.75
C SER A 53 -1.54 6.32 -9.11
N VAL A 54 -2.09 5.29 -8.46
CA VAL A 54 -1.31 4.18 -7.89
C VAL A 54 -0.78 3.28 -9.01
N ILE A 55 -1.62 2.96 -10.00
CA ILE A 55 -1.22 2.19 -11.19
C ILE A 55 -0.04 2.87 -11.88
N SER A 56 -0.15 4.15 -12.19
CA SER A 56 0.92 4.92 -12.84
C SER A 56 2.23 4.91 -12.04
N LYS A 57 2.16 4.90 -10.72
CA LYS A 57 3.36 4.79 -9.88
C LYS A 57 3.93 3.38 -9.85
N LEU A 58 3.11 2.34 -9.87
CA LEU A 58 3.58 0.96 -9.98
C LEU A 58 4.24 0.67 -11.33
N GLU A 59 3.72 1.20 -12.45
CA GLU A 59 4.37 1.10 -13.75
C GLU A 59 5.78 1.72 -13.73
N GLN A 60 5.96 2.86 -13.05
CA GLN A 60 7.28 3.49 -12.89
C GLN A 60 8.28 2.63 -12.09
N THR A 61 7.82 1.68 -11.28
CA THR A 61 8.70 0.71 -10.60
C THR A 61 9.23 -0.40 -11.52
N GLY A 62 8.80 -0.43 -12.78
CA GLY A 62 9.14 -1.49 -13.74
C GLY A 62 8.08 -2.58 -13.85
N ALA A 63 6.96 -2.46 -13.14
CA ALA A 63 5.86 -3.40 -13.23
C ALA A 63 5.14 -3.32 -14.58
N THR A 64 4.78 -4.49 -15.12
CA THR A 64 3.84 -4.59 -16.24
C THR A 64 2.43 -4.65 -15.70
N ILE A 65 1.56 -3.71 -16.10
CA ILE A 65 0.17 -3.67 -15.66
C ILE A 65 -0.76 -3.91 -16.86
N SER A 66 -1.74 -4.77 -16.66
CA SER A 66 -2.84 -5.02 -17.59
C SER A 66 -4.16 -4.68 -16.93
N LEU A 67 -5.03 -4.02 -17.67
CA LEU A 67 -6.30 -3.50 -17.17
C LEU A 67 -7.47 -4.12 -17.93
N GLY A 68 -8.58 -4.32 -17.24
CA GLY A 68 -9.88 -4.64 -17.82
C GLY A 68 -10.94 -3.69 -17.27
N GLU A 69 -12.19 -3.93 -17.59
CA GLU A 69 -13.30 -3.10 -17.13
C GLU A 69 -13.44 -3.14 -15.59
N ASP A 70 -13.25 -4.33 -14.99
CA ASP A 70 -13.44 -4.61 -13.57
C ASP A 70 -12.27 -5.40 -12.94
N TRP A 71 -11.08 -5.33 -13.52
CA TRP A 71 -9.91 -6.01 -12.98
C TRP A 71 -8.61 -5.27 -13.30
N VAL A 72 -7.62 -5.49 -12.43
CA VAL A 72 -6.23 -5.02 -12.60
C VAL A 72 -5.30 -6.20 -12.38
N GLN A 73 -4.31 -6.37 -13.25
CA GLN A 73 -3.24 -7.35 -13.11
C GLN A 73 -1.89 -6.65 -13.11
N ILE A 74 -1.01 -7.07 -12.20
CA ILE A 74 0.39 -6.65 -12.11
C ILE A 74 1.31 -7.86 -12.29
N GLU A 75 2.48 -7.63 -12.91
CA GLU A 75 3.54 -8.63 -13.07
C GLU A 75 4.91 -7.96 -12.98
N MET A 76 5.79 -8.48 -12.12
CA MET A 76 7.17 -8.00 -11.92
C MET A 76 8.25 -8.95 -12.43
N ASN A 77 7.90 -10.13 -12.96
CA ASN A 77 8.82 -11.11 -13.54
C ASN A 77 10.04 -11.46 -12.66
N ASN A 78 9.84 -11.56 -11.34
CA ASN A 78 10.89 -11.75 -10.33
C ASN A 78 11.96 -10.62 -10.28
N GLU A 79 11.68 -9.47 -10.86
CA GLU A 79 12.54 -8.30 -10.78
C GLU A 79 12.30 -7.51 -9.48
N LYS A 80 13.34 -6.81 -9.03
CA LYS A 80 13.20 -5.84 -7.93
C LYS A 80 12.66 -4.52 -8.46
N PRO A 81 11.76 -3.85 -7.72
CA PRO A 81 11.24 -2.56 -8.14
C PRO A 81 12.33 -1.49 -8.22
N GLU A 82 12.19 -0.58 -9.17
CA GLU A 82 12.93 0.69 -9.19
C GLU A 82 12.35 1.66 -8.15
N ALA A 83 13.22 2.44 -7.52
CA ALA A 83 12.80 3.43 -6.54
C ALA A 83 12.08 4.60 -7.21
N ILE A 84 10.94 5.01 -6.66
CA ILE A 84 10.13 6.08 -7.23
C ILE A 84 9.82 7.16 -6.20
N SER A 85 9.93 8.41 -6.61
CA SER A 85 9.50 9.55 -5.79
C SER A 85 8.02 9.87 -6.02
N LEU A 86 7.34 10.27 -4.94
CA LEU A 86 5.94 10.65 -5.01
C LEU A 86 5.59 11.74 -3.97
N THR A 87 4.50 12.43 -4.25
CA THR A 87 3.88 13.37 -3.32
C THR A 87 2.40 13.00 -3.19
N THR A 88 1.91 12.89 -1.96
CA THR A 88 0.49 12.65 -1.72
C THR A 88 -0.35 13.89 -2.04
N GLY A 89 -1.63 13.70 -2.31
CA GLY A 89 -2.54 14.80 -2.57
C GLY A 89 -4.01 14.36 -2.53
N PRO A 90 -4.95 15.31 -2.50
CA PRO A 90 -6.37 15.00 -2.64
C PRO A 90 -6.65 14.25 -3.95
N TYR A 91 -7.70 13.42 -3.95
CA TYR A 91 -8.14 12.75 -5.16
C TYR A 91 -8.35 13.74 -6.32
N PRO A 92 -7.88 13.43 -7.54
CA PRO A 92 -7.35 12.17 -8.04
C PRO A 92 -5.81 12.00 -7.94
N SER A 93 -5.13 12.83 -7.17
CA SER A 93 -3.69 12.69 -6.93
C SER A 93 -3.36 11.40 -6.16
N PHE A 94 -2.08 11.18 -5.87
CA PHE A 94 -1.64 9.98 -5.15
C PHE A 94 -2.19 9.98 -3.71
N PRO A 95 -2.92 8.92 -3.30
CA PRO A 95 -3.61 8.93 -2.02
C PRO A 95 -2.65 8.77 -0.83
N THR A 96 -2.86 9.57 0.22
CA THR A 96 -2.14 9.46 1.49
C THR A 96 -2.27 8.05 2.11
N ASP A 97 -3.36 7.33 1.82
CA ASP A 97 -3.60 5.97 2.30
C ASP A 97 -2.73 4.89 1.64
N MET A 98 -2.00 5.23 0.60
CA MET A 98 -1.00 4.36 -0.04
C MET A 98 0.44 4.78 0.25
N GLN A 99 0.64 5.87 0.96
CA GLN A 99 1.96 6.42 1.27
C GLN A 99 2.86 5.40 1.98
N ALA A 100 2.36 4.75 3.04
CA ALA A 100 3.15 3.82 3.84
C ALA A 100 3.58 2.57 3.05
N GLN A 101 2.70 2.01 2.20
CA GLN A 101 3.02 0.87 1.34
C GLN A 101 4.15 1.20 0.36
N PHE A 102 4.13 2.42 -0.21
CA PHE A 102 5.20 2.85 -1.11
C PHE A 102 6.50 3.22 -0.40
N VAL A 103 6.45 3.64 0.86
CA VAL A 103 7.67 3.75 1.69
C VAL A 103 8.31 2.38 1.88
N SER A 104 7.52 1.32 2.18
CA SER A 104 8.02 -0.05 2.29
C SER A 104 8.59 -0.58 0.97
N LEU A 105 7.92 -0.32 -0.16
CA LEU A 105 8.39 -0.68 -1.50
C LEU A 105 9.74 -0.01 -1.79
N ASN A 106 9.84 1.30 -1.58
CA ASN A 106 11.05 2.07 -1.82
C ASN A 106 12.23 1.62 -0.93
N ALA A 107 11.95 1.13 0.29
CA ALA A 107 13.01 0.64 1.19
C ALA A 107 13.77 -0.56 0.61
N ILE A 108 13.16 -1.35 -0.28
CA ILE A 108 13.80 -2.50 -0.94
C ILE A 108 14.11 -2.29 -2.42
N ALA A 109 13.70 -1.16 -2.98
CA ALA A 109 13.84 -0.85 -4.40
C ALA A 109 15.29 -0.54 -4.81
N LYS A 110 15.58 -0.55 -6.10
CA LYS A 110 16.86 -0.10 -6.64
C LYS A 110 16.89 1.43 -6.70
N GLY A 111 17.85 2.06 -6.04
CA GLY A 111 18.06 3.51 -6.05
C GLY A 111 17.51 4.25 -4.84
N ASN A 112 17.40 5.55 -4.96
CA ASN A 112 16.95 6.47 -3.91
C ASN A 112 15.65 7.15 -4.31
N SER A 113 14.83 7.49 -3.31
CA SER A 113 13.54 8.14 -3.54
C SER A 113 13.16 9.09 -2.42
N THR A 114 12.15 9.89 -2.69
CA THR A 114 11.48 10.74 -1.70
C THR A 114 9.99 10.51 -1.71
N VAL A 115 9.40 10.47 -0.53
CA VAL A 115 7.95 10.41 -0.34
C VAL A 115 7.53 11.61 0.48
N THR A 116 6.81 12.54 -0.15
CA THR A 116 6.33 13.77 0.51
C THR A 116 4.86 13.64 0.85
N GLU A 117 4.52 13.83 2.11
CA GLU A 117 3.14 13.81 2.62
C GLU A 117 2.60 15.24 2.72
N THR A 118 1.50 15.53 2.02
CA THR A 118 0.89 16.87 2.00
C THR A 118 -0.57 16.89 2.46
N VAL A 119 -1.14 15.74 2.78
CA VAL A 119 -2.54 15.61 3.17
C VAL A 119 -2.69 15.38 4.67
N PHE A 120 -1.86 14.51 5.23
CA PHE A 120 -1.96 14.12 6.64
C PHE A 120 -0.61 14.30 7.33
N GLU A 121 -0.45 15.39 8.04
CA GLU A 121 0.79 15.73 8.75
C GLU A 121 1.23 14.60 9.71
N ASN A 122 2.55 14.40 9.82
CA ASN A 122 3.18 13.43 10.73
C ASN A 122 2.81 11.96 10.50
N ARG A 123 2.37 11.55 9.30
CA ARG A 123 1.98 10.18 8.98
C ARG A 123 3.18 9.28 8.62
N PHE A 124 4.23 9.29 9.45
CA PHE A 124 5.46 8.51 9.21
C PHE A 124 5.84 7.57 10.37
N MET A 125 4.89 7.17 11.21
CA MET A 125 5.17 6.30 12.36
C MET A 125 5.76 4.94 11.96
N HIS A 126 5.37 4.40 10.80
CA HIS A 126 5.90 3.15 10.25
C HIS A 126 7.39 3.23 9.87
N VAL A 127 7.94 4.41 9.64
CA VAL A 127 9.34 4.59 9.26
C VAL A 127 10.29 4.06 10.33
N GLN A 128 9.96 4.27 11.62
CA GLN A 128 10.77 3.75 12.73
C GLN A 128 10.76 2.22 12.77
N GLU A 129 9.64 1.61 12.48
CA GLU A 129 9.49 0.16 12.45
C GLU A 129 10.22 -0.45 11.22
N ILE A 130 10.14 0.19 10.05
CA ILE A 130 10.94 -0.22 8.87
C ILE A 130 12.44 -0.04 9.14
N ALA A 131 12.86 0.99 9.88
CA ALA A 131 14.25 1.16 10.30
C ALA A 131 14.72 0.02 11.23
N ARG A 132 13.86 -0.51 12.11
CA ARG A 132 14.16 -1.74 12.90
C ARG A 132 14.42 -2.96 12.03
N MET A 133 13.77 -3.03 10.88
CA MET A 133 13.99 -4.05 9.86
C MET A 133 15.23 -3.78 9.00
N GLY A 134 16.01 -2.73 9.32
CA GLY A 134 17.23 -2.34 8.63
C GLY A 134 17.03 -1.33 7.50
N GLY A 135 15.81 -0.84 7.28
CA GLY A 135 15.52 0.18 6.25
C GLY A 135 16.27 1.49 6.51
N LYS A 136 16.80 2.09 5.47
CA LYS A 136 17.52 3.37 5.52
C LYS A 136 16.61 4.51 5.10
N ILE A 137 15.95 5.11 6.07
CA ILE A 137 14.98 6.18 5.86
C ILE A 137 15.28 7.33 6.81
N SER A 138 15.32 8.55 6.30
CA SER A 138 15.44 9.78 7.09
C SER A 138 14.26 10.71 6.81
N LEU A 139 13.76 11.34 7.86
CA LEU A 139 12.66 12.31 7.75
C LEU A 139 13.20 13.73 7.70
N LYS A 140 12.72 14.52 6.74
CA LYS A 140 13.00 15.96 6.60
C LYS A 140 11.66 16.69 6.48
N GLY A 141 11.16 17.21 7.59
CA GLY A 141 9.82 17.78 7.64
C GLY A 141 8.77 16.75 7.27
N ASN A 142 7.96 17.02 6.26
CA ASN A 142 6.93 16.15 5.71
C ASN A 142 7.44 15.21 4.60
N THR A 143 8.73 15.00 4.48
CA THR A 143 9.33 14.18 3.42
C THR A 143 10.20 13.07 4.00
N ALA A 144 9.92 11.83 3.63
CA ALA A 144 10.81 10.69 3.86
C ALA A 144 11.80 10.59 2.69
N VAL A 145 13.10 10.59 3.02
CA VAL A 145 14.20 10.32 2.09
C VAL A 145 14.64 8.88 2.31
N ILE A 146 14.56 8.06 1.27
CA ILE A 146 14.71 6.60 1.35
C ILE A 146 15.87 6.18 0.46
N GLU A 147 16.83 5.44 1.03
CA GLU A 147 17.84 4.70 0.29
C GLU A 147 17.40 3.24 0.18
N GLY A 148 17.16 2.76 -1.03
CA GLY A 148 16.77 1.38 -1.25
C GLY A 148 17.95 0.43 -0.98
N ILE A 149 17.75 -0.52 -0.07
CA ILE A 149 18.81 -1.44 0.37
C ILE A 149 18.68 -2.86 -0.20
N GLY A 150 17.67 -3.07 -1.05
CA GLY A 150 17.43 -4.34 -1.75
C GLY A 150 16.84 -5.46 -0.89
N SER A 151 16.95 -5.45 0.44
CA SER A 151 16.30 -6.42 1.33
C SER A 151 16.22 -5.89 2.75
N LEU A 152 15.14 -6.26 3.44
CA LEU A 152 14.95 -6.01 4.87
C LEU A 152 15.31 -7.26 5.69
N LYS A 153 15.41 -7.10 6.99
CA LYS A 153 15.61 -8.20 7.96
C LYS A 153 14.35 -8.37 8.79
N GLY A 154 13.96 -9.61 9.03
CA GLY A 154 12.89 -9.93 9.96
C GLY A 154 13.16 -9.37 11.35
N ALA A 155 12.13 -8.78 11.97
CA ALA A 155 12.22 -8.19 13.30
C ALA A 155 10.83 -8.17 13.96
N PRO A 156 10.75 -8.11 15.31
CA PRO A 156 9.52 -7.74 15.97
C PRO A 156 9.24 -6.25 15.73
N VAL A 157 8.06 -5.94 15.21
CA VAL A 157 7.59 -4.59 14.88
C VAL A 157 6.17 -4.36 15.39
N MET A 158 5.79 -3.12 15.56
CA MET A 158 4.51 -2.75 16.15
C MET A 158 3.62 -2.01 15.13
N ALA A 159 2.42 -2.53 14.94
CA ALA A 159 1.36 -1.84 14.21
C ALA A 159 0.92 -0.58 14.98
N THR A 160 0.95 0.58 14.33
CA THR A 160 0.64 1.88 14.94
C THR A 160 -0.69 2.46 14.47
N ASP A 161 -1.06 2.20 13.23
CA ASP A 161 -2.32 2.56 12.61
C ASP A 161 -2.62 1.60 11.44
N LEU A 162 -3.80 1.74 10.84
CA LEU A 162 -4.28 0.84 9.78
C LEU A 162 -3.30 0.74 8.59
N ARG A 163 -2.83 1.86 8.06
CA ARG A 163 -2.02 1.90 6.82
C ARG A 163 -0.55 1.60 7.10
N ALA A 164 -0.03 2.09 8.22
CA ALA A 164 1.29 1.70 8.72
C ALA A 164 1.36 0.18 8.93
N SER A 165 0.33 -0.41 9.54
CA SER A 165 0.26 -1.85 9.77
C SER A 165 0.31 -2.66 8.47
N ALA A 166 -0.49 -2.28 7.46
CA ALA A 166 -0.45 -2.94 6.15
C ALA A 166 0.94 -2.84 5.51
N SER A 167 1.61 -1.69 5.61
CA SER A 167 2.97 -1.51 5.08
C SER A 167 4.00 -2.41 5.75
N LEU A 168 3.85 -2.68 7.07
CA LEU A 168 4.71 -3.61 7.81
C LEU A 168 4.47 -5.06 7.40
N VAL A 169 3.22 -5.44 7.09
CA VAL A 169 2.94 -6.76 6.50
C VAL A 169 3.69 -6.91 5.18
N LEU A 170 3.60 -5.91 4.28
CA LEU A 170 4.33 -5.94 3.01
C LEU A 170 5.85 -6.01 3.21
N ALA A 171 6.39 -5.24 4.15
CA ALA A 171 7.80 -5.29 4.51
C ALA A 171 8.21 -6.69 5.02
N GLY A 172 7.36 -7.34 5.82
CA GLY A 172 7.55 -8.69 6.32
C GLY A 172 7.62 -9.74 5.22
N LEU A 173 6.80 -9.62 4.16
CA LEU A 173 6.79 -10.56 3.03
C LEU A 173 8.13 -10.62 2.28
N VAL A 174 8.94 -9.57 2.34
CA VAL A 174 10.22 -9.46 1.61
C VAL A 174 11.43 -9.42 2.53
N ALA A 175 11.23 -9.54 3.83
CA ALA A 175 12.30 -9.54 4.81
C ALA A 175 12.98 -10.91 4.90
N ASN A 176 14.28 -10.92 5.12
CA ASN A 176 15.02 -12.13 5.43
C ASN A 176 14.81 -12.55 6.89
N GLY A 177 14.27 -13.72 7.13
CA GLY A 177 13.90 -14.23 8.45
C GLY A 177 12.45 -13.91 8.82
N SER A 178 12.07 -14.14 10.07
CA SER A 178 10.68 -13.96 10.53
C SER A 178 10.43 -12.55 11.03
N THR A 179 9.30 -11.99 10.66
CA THR A 179 8.78 -10.70 11.17
C THR A 179 7.55 -10.97 12.01
N ILE A 180 7.55 -10.47 13.25
CA ILE A 180 6.40 -10.54 14.14
C ILE A 180 5.79 -9.16 14.20
N ILE A 181 4.49 -9.05 13.90
CA ILE A 181 3.77 -7.77 13.92
C ILE A 181 2.78 -7.78 15.07
N ASP A 182 3.06 -6.98 16.09
CA ASP A 182 2.17 -6.83 17.24
C ASP A 182 1.04 -5.82 16.97
N ARG A 183 -0.03 -5.89 17.75
CA ARG A 183 -1.18 -4.97 17.73
C ARG A 183 -1.94 -5.00 16.41
N ILE A 184 -2.10 -6.17 15.82
CA ILE A 184 -2.72 -6.39 14.50
C ILE A 184 -4.20 -5.97 14.43
N TYR A 185 -4.87 -5.70 15.56
CA TYR A 185 -6.23 -5.15 15.56
C TYR A 185 -6.35 -3.84 14.74
N HIS A 186 -5.23 -3.13 14.51
CA HIS A 186 -5.23 -1.98 13.61
C HIS A 186 -5.45 -2.40 12.15
N ILE A 187 -4.91 -3.56 11.73
CA ILE A 187 -5.09 -4.10 10.38
C ILE A 187 -6.54 -4.53 10.17
N ASP A 188 -7.14 -5.19 11.15
CA ASP A 188 -8.49 -5.76 11.07
C ASP A 188 -9.59 -4.70 10.82
N ARG A 189 -9.27 -3.42 11.04
CA ARG A 189 -10.20 -2.31 10.77
C ARG A 189 -10.46 -2.04 9.29
N GLY A 190 -9.62 -2.51 8.39
CA GLY A 190 -9.75 -2.23 6.97
C GLY A 190 -9.19 -3.30 6.04
N TYR A 191 -8.73 -4.43 6.58
CA TYR A 191 -8.29 -5.57 5.79
C TYR A 191 -8.90 -6.84 6.37
N GLU A 192 -9.90 -7.36 5.70
CA GLU A 192 -10.53 -8.61 6.11
C GLU A 192 -9.58 -9.78 5.86
N ARG A 193 -9.13 -10.43 6.95
CA ARG A 193 -8.28 -11.64 6.92
C ARG A 193 -7.12 -11.53 5.92
N ILE A 194 -6.33 -10.47 6.05
CA ILE A 194 -5.20 -10.21 5.13
C ILE A 194 -4.23 -11.39 5.07
N GLU A 195 -4.01 -12.07 6.20
CA GLU A 195 -3.15 -13.26 6.28
C GLU A 195 -3.66 -14.42 5.45
N GLU A 196 -4.98 -14.67 5.45
CA GLU A 196 -5.57 -15.75 4.66
C GLU A 196 -5.49 -15.44 3.15
N LYS A 197 -5.82 -14.21 2.76
CA LYS A 197 -5.73 -13.77 1.35
C LYS A 197 -4.30 -13.83 0.83
N LEU A 198 -3.31 -13.36 1.60
CA LEU A 198 -1.90 -13.43 1.23
C LEU A 198 -1.39 -14.88 1.17
N LYS A 199 -1.83 -15.74 2.09
CA LYS A 199 -1.48 -17.18 2.08
C LYS A 199 -1.99 -17.88 0.82
N ILE A 200 -3.20 -17.56 0.36
CA ILE A 200 -3.75 -18.08 -0.91
C ILE A 200 -2.89 -17.63 -2.11
N LEU A 201 -2.29 -16.42 -2.04
CA LEU A 201 -1.37 -15.91 -3.04
C LEU A 201 0.05 -16.48 -2.92
N GLY A 202 0.32 -17.35 -1.95
CA GLY A 202 1.61 -18.05 -1.78
C GLY A 202 2.52 -17.44 -0.72
N ALA A 203 2.06 -16.49 0.08
CA ALA A 203 2.86 -15.96 1.19
C ALA A 203 2.95 -16.97 2.36
N ASP A 204 4.12 -17.00 3.01
CA ASP A 204 4.31 -17.69 4.28
C ASP A 204 3.97 -16.72 5.42
N ILE A 205 2.73 -16.74 5.84
CA ILE A 205 2.16 -15.84 6.84
C ILE A 205 1.11 -16.57 7.68
N GLU A 206 1.08 -16.28 8.96
CA GLU A 206 0.08 -16.82 9.87
C GLU A 206 -0.32 -15.82 10.95
N ARG A 207 -1.53 -15.97 11.45
CA ARG A 207 -1.99 -15.26 12.65
C ARG A 207 -1.68 -16.11 13.86
N ILE A 208 -0.91 -15.55 14.78
CA ILE A 208 -0.60 -16.17 16.07
C ILE A 208 -1.48 -15.53 17.17
N SER A 209 -1.93 -16.33 18.12
CA SER A 209 -2.76 -15.93 19.26
C SER A 209 -1.93 -15.31 20.39
#